data_5783a139cbc42b63b22c6ed1438c7058
#
_entry.id   5783a139cbc42b63b22c6ed1438c7058
#
_cell.length_a   1.000
_cell.length_b   1.000
_cell.length_c   1.000
_cell.angle_alpha   90.00
_cell.angle_beta   90.00
_cell.angle_gamma   90.00
#
_symmetry.space_group_name_H-M   'P 1'
#
loop_
_entity.id
_entity.type
_entity.pdbx_description
1 polymer ?
#
loop_
_entity_poly.entity_id
_entity_poly.type
_entity_poly.pdbx_seq_one_letter_code
_entity_poly.pdbx_strand_id
1 'polypeptide(L)'
;DSYDELVQHQGEELESIRKYLMPGKLLILERPLVIAHIYTKLCEAEEKQIHIHADLSCSLENIDVPDIFLIEIIGNLLDNAIDEVAVRGRYEKIRIAIMDDGNEICISVGNEHEKILYKEYRMFFEEGYSRKGNRRGVGLPYVKKIVDKFHGRIEVGNIMYEADNYFVVSIYFKR
;
A
#
# COMPACT_ATOMS: atom_id res chain seq x y z
N ASP A 1 30.13 21.90 6.26
CA ASP A 1 30.88 22.37 5.09
C ASP A 1 29.91 22.54 3.90
N SER A 2 30.25 23.46 2.98
CA SER A 2 29.39 23.92 1.87
C SER A 2 28.74 22.80 1.02
N TYR A 3 29.35 21.63 0.94
CA TYR A 3 28.81 20.48 0.19
C TYR A 3 27.66 19.79 0.95
N ASP A 4 27.78 19.64 2.25
CA ASP A 4 26.75 19.01 3.09
C ASP A 4 25.52 19.92 3.19
N GLU A 5 25.71 21.23 3.26
CA GLU A 5 24.62 22.23 3.23
C GLU A 5 23.89 22.23 1.87
N LEU A 6 24.61 22.03 0.76
CA LEU A 6 24.04 21.93 -0.59
C LEU A 6 23.20 20.65 -0.75
N VAL A 7 23.70 19.51 -0.26
CA VAL A 7 22.99 18.22 -0.29
C VAL A 7 21.74 18.27 0.59
N GLN A 8 21.84 18.89 1.77
CA GLN A 8 20.70 19.06 2.67
C GLN A 8 19.64 19.98 2.05
N HIS A 9 20.04 21.11 1.44
CA HIS A 9 19.12 22.03 0.79
C HIS A 9 18.41 21.42 -0.44
N GLN A 10 19.13 20.62 -1.24
CA GLN A 10 18.53 19.87 -2.35
C GLN A 10 17.58 18.79 -1.84
N GLY A 11 17.86 18.16 -0.71
CA GLY A 11 16.98 17.20 -0.05
C GLY A 11 15.66 17.85 0.39
N GLU A 12 15.72 19.00 1.05
CA GLU A 12 14.54 19.76 1.50
C GLU A 12 13.69 20.27 0.32
N GLU A 13 14.34 20.70 -0.77
CA GLU A 13 13.67 21.16 -1.99
C GLU A 13 12.96 20.01 -2.72
N LEU A 14 13.60 18.83 -2.81
CA LEU A 14 13.01 17.60 -3.34
C LEU A 14 11.83 17.11 -2.48
N GLU A 15 11.92 17.17 -1.16
CA GLU A 15 10.81 16.84 -0.26
C GLU A 15 9.63 17.80 -0.42
N SER A 16 9.90 19.09 -0.54
CA SER A 16 8.85 20.07 -0.76
C SER A 16 8.12 19.83 -2.10
N ILE A 17 8.85 19.62 -3.19
CA ILE A 17 8.30 19.30 -4.51
C ILE A 17 7.47 18.03 -4.44
N ARG A 18 7.95 17.00 -3.74
CA ARG A 18 7.26 15.73 -3.55
C ARG A 18 5.94 15.90 -2.80
N LYS A 19 5.91 16.72 -1.76
CA LYS A 19 4.71 17.05 -0.99
C LYS A 19 3.62 17.72 -1.83
N TYR A 20 4.01 18.50 -2.86
CA TYR A 20 3.08 19.13 -3.81
C TYR A 20 2.67 18.20 -4.96
N LEU A 21 3.53 17.27 -5.39
CA LEU A 21 3.24 16.37 -6.51
C LEU A 21 2.38 15.18 -6.10
N MET A 22 2.48 14.69 -4.87
CA MET A 22 1.73 13.53 -4.39
C MET A 22 0.20 13.73 -4.46
N PRO A 23 -0.37 14.84 -3.96
CA PRO A 23 -1.81 15.08 -4.10
C PRO A 23 -2.26 15.07 -5.55
N GLY A 24 -1.47 15.64 -6.47
CA GLY A 24 -1.78 15.64 -7.91
C GLY A 24 -1.84 14.25 -8.53
N LYS A 25 -0.94 13.34 -8.13
CA LYS A 25 -0.96 11.94 -8.59
C LYS A 25 -2.19 11.19 -8.12
N LEU A 26 -2.71 11.48 -6.92
CA LEU A 26 -3.90 10.83 -6.39
C LEU A 26 -5.18 11.20 -7.17
N LEU A 27 -5.22 12.35 -7.83
CA LEU A 27 -6.40 12.80 -8.58
C LEU A 27 -6.79 11.84 -9.73
N ILE A 28 -5.85 11.06 -10.25
CA ILE A 28 -6.12 10.06 -11.28
C ILE A 28 -7.12 8.99 -10.83
N LEU A 29 -7.27 8.78 -9.51
CA LEU A 29 -8.16 7.77 -8.96
C LEU A 29 -9.64 8.14 -9.10
N GLU A 30 -9.98 9.41 -9.30
CA GLU A 30 -11.34 9.94 -9.54
C GLU A 30 -12.39 9.57 -8.47
N ARG A 31 -11.94 9.20 -7.27
CA ARG A 31 -12.74 8.83 -6.08
C ARG A 31 -12.34 9.71 -4.89
N PRO A 32 -12.97 10.88 -4.67
CA PRO A 32 -12.52 11.87 -3.69
C PRO A 32 -12.35 11.35 -2.26
N LEU A 33 -13.26 10.48 -1.79
CA LEU A 33 -13.17 9.91 -0.44
C LEU A 33 -12.01 8.93 -0.31
N VAL A 34 -11.76 8.12 -1.34
CA VAL A 34 -10.63 7.19 -1.40
C VAL A 34 -9.32 7.97 -1.44
N ILE A 35 -9.25 9.04 -2.26
CA ILE A 35 -8.10 9.94 -2.35
C ILE A 35 -7.78 10.53 -0.99
N ALA A 36 -8.76 11.11 -0.30
CA ALA A 36 -8.58 11.71 1.02
C ALA A 36 -8.04 10.70 2.03
N HIS A 37 -8.57 9.47 2.02
CA HIS A 37 -8.12 8.41 2.92
C HIS A 37 -6.68 7.97 2.62
N ILE A 38 -6.33 7.73 1.35
CA ILE A 38 -4.96 7.38 0.96
C ILE A 38 -4.01 8.50 1.38
N TYR A 39 -4.36 9.77 1.11
CA TYR A 39 -3.54 10.91 1.49
C TYR A 39 -3.28 10.95 3.01
N THR A 40 -4.30 10.70 3.82
CA THR A 40 -4.16 10.62 5.29
C THR A 40 -3.14 9.54 5.68
N LYS A 41 -3.21 8.35 5.05
CA LYS A 41 -2.26 7.26 5.32
C LYS A 41 -0.83 7.59 4.88
N LEU A 42 -0.67 8.30 3.79
CA LEU A 42 0.65 8.79 3.35
C LEU A 42 1.24 9.77 4.37
N CYS A 43 0.43 10.69 4.90
CA CYS A 43 0.86 11.62 5.95
C CYS A 43 1.24 10.89 7.25
N GLU A 44 0.43 9.91 7.69
CA GLU A 44 0.72 9.08 8.87
C GLU A 44 2.05 8.32 8.73
N ALA A 45 2.35 7.81 7.54
CA ALA A 45 3.62 7.14 7.25
C ALA A 45 4.80 8.13 7.28
N GLU A 46 4.62 9.32 6.70
CA GLU A 46 5.65 10.37 6.68
C GLU A 46 6.00 10.84 8.11
N GLU A 47 5.00 11.02 8.99
CA GLU A 47 5.22 11.32 10.41
C GLU A 47 6.07 10.25 11.12
N LYS A 48 5.98 9.00 10.68
CA LYS A 48 6.79 7.88 11.16
C LYS A 48 8.12 7.71 10.41
N GLN A 49 8.46 8.64 9.52
CA GLN A 49 9.63 8.58 8.64
C GLN A 49 9.64 7.35 7.70
N ILE A 50 8.46 6.82 7.38
CA ILE A 50 8.27 5.70 6.46
C ILE A 50 7.98 6.23 5.07
N HIS A 51 8.76 5.78 4.09
CA HIS A 51 8.62 6.21 2.73
C HIS A 51 7.66 5.32 1.95
N ILE A 52 6.57 5.91 1.40
CA ILE A 52 5.65 5.22 0.50
C ILE A 52 5.86 5.68 -0.93
N HIS A 53 6.16 4.72 -1.82
CA HIS A 53 6.19 4.95 -3.26
C HIS A 53 4.81 4.65 -3.85
N ALA A 54 4.23 5.61 -4.57
CA ALA A 54 2.91 5.47 -5.19
C ALA A 54 3.02 5.41 -6.71
N ASP A 55 2.56 4.30 -7.26
CA ASP A 55 2.44 4.00 -8.69
C ASP A 55 0.96 3.94 -9.07
N LEU A 56 0.39 5.09 -9.45
CA LEU A 56 -1.03 5.23 -9.75
C LEU A 56 -1.18 5.54 -11.24
N SER A 57 -1.77 4.63 -11.99
CA SER A 57 -1.85 4.73 -13.45
C SER A 57 -3.27 4.67 -14.02
N CYS A 58 -4.29 4.46 -13.18
CA CYS A 58 -5.68 4.39 -13.64
C CYS A 58 -6.68 4.92 -12.62
N SER A 59 -7.88 5.23 -13.09
CA SER A 59 -9.05 5.56 -12.28
C SER A 59 -9.66 4.33 -11.61
N LEU A 60 -10.25 4.53 -10.44
CA LEU A 60 -11.08 3.54 -9.74
C LEU A 60 -12.58 3.70 -10.05
N GLU A 61 -12.96 4.64 -10.92
CA GLU A 61 -14.36 4.96 -11.20
C GLU A 61 -15.12 3.78 -11.80
N ASN A 62 -14.45 2.95 -12.60
CA ASN A 62 -15.04 1.86 -13.35
C ASN A 62 -15.16 0.53 -12.59
N ILE A 63 -14.84 0.48 -11.30
CA ILE A 63 -15.08 -0.72 -10.47
C ILE A 63 -16.34 -0.56 -9.65
N ASP A 64 -17.18 -1.61 -9.65
CA ASP A 64 -18.46 -1.64 -8.90
C ASP A 64 -18.22 -2.01 -7.42
N VAL A 65 -17.38 -1.22 -6.76
CA VAL A 65 -17.11 -1.31 -5.32
C VAL A 65 -17.34 0.06 -4.69
N PRO A 66 -18.26 0.20 -3.73
CA PRO A 66 -18.48 1.47 -3.04
C PRO A 66 -17.25 1.98 -2.31
N ASP A 67 -17.10 3.31 -2.25
CA ASP A 67 -15.94 3.99 -1.66
C ASP A 67 -15.60 3.50 -0.25
N ILE A 68 -16.61 3.25 0.58
CA ILE A 68 -16.40 2.78 1.95
C ILE A 68 -15.64 1.46 2.00
N PHE A 69 -15.91 0.52 1.09
CA PHE A 69 -15.21 -0.76 1.05
C PHE A 69 -13.81 -0.63 0.42
N LEU A 70 -13.62 0.27 -0.56
CA LEU A 70 -12.28 0.60 -1.07
C LEU A 70 -11.40 1.22 0.00
N ILE A 71 -11.96 2.12 0.81
CA ILE A 71 -11.30 2.74 1.97
C ILE A 71 -10.89 1.67 2.98
N GLU A 72 -11.79 0.75 3.32
CA GLU A 72 -11.48 -0.34 4.25
C GLU A 72 -10.40 -1.29 3.71
N ILE A 73 -10.47 -1.64 2.43
CA ILE A 73 -9.44 -2.47 1.78
C ILE A 73 -8.08 -1.77 1.82
N ILE A 74 -7.99 -0.60 1.21
CA ILE A 74 -6.72 0.12 1.05
C ILE A 74 -6.14 0.53 2.41
N GLY A 75 -7.01 0.97 3.33
CA GLY A 75 -6.61 1.32 4.69
C GLY A 75 -6.00 0.13 5.44
N ASN A 76 -6.64 -1.03 5.42
CA ASN A 76 -6.09 -2.24 6.06
C ASN A 76 -4.75 -2.67 5.44
N LEU A 77 -4.61 -2.60 4.12
CA LEU A 77 -3.35 -2.95 3.45
C LEU A 77 -2.22 -2.00 3.83
N LEU A 78 -2.49 -0.69 3.82
CA LEU A 78 -1.51 0.32 4.20
C LEU A 78 -1.15 0.24 5.69
N ASP A 79 -2.13 0.06 6.57
CA ASP A 79 -1.89 -0.10 8.02
C ASP A 79 -1.02 -1.33 8.30
N ASN A 80 -1.29 -2.45 7.64
CA ASN A 80 -0.47 -3.65 7.77
C ASN A 80 0.98 -3.41 7.33
N ALA A 81 1.19 -2.71 6.21
CA ALA A 81 2.51 -2.40 5.70
C ALA A 81 3.26 -1.40 6.61
N ILE A 82 2.59 -0.32 7.03
CA ILE A 82 3.16 0.72 7.92
C ILE A 82 3.54 0.09 9.28
N ASP A 83 2.67 -0.72 9.85
CA ASP A 83 2.93 -1.40 11.12
C ASP A 83 4.11 -2.38 11.02
N GLU A 84 4.26 -3.07 9.88
CA GLU A 84 5.35 -4.01 9.66
C GLU A 84 6.70 -3.29 9.60
N VAL A 85 6.76 -2.21 8.82
CA VAL A 85 7.95 -1.39 8.67
C VAL A 85 8.31 -0.69 9.98
N ALA A 86 7.34 -0.15 10.71
CA ALA A 86 7.56 0.54 11.98
C ALA A 86 8.18 -0.36 13.07
N VAL A 87 7.83 -1.65 13.11
CA VAL A 87 8.39 -2.61 14.07
C VAL A 87 9.84 -2.96 13.75
N ARG A 88 10.22 -2.97 12.48
CA ARG A 88 11.58 -3.37 12.06
C ARG A 88 12.63 -2.30 12.26
N GLY A 89 12.23 -1.02 12.38
CA GLY A 89 13.11 0.11 12.70
C GLY A 89 14.20 0.38 11.66
N ARG A 90 13.97 -0.01 10.40
CA ARG A 90 14.86 0.23 9.25
C ARG A 90 14.20 1.21 8.29
N TYR A 91 14.98 1.79 7.37
CA TYR A 91 14.50 2.59 6.23
C TYR A 91 13.80 1.70 5.18
N GLU A 92 12.86 0.87 5.60
CA GLU A 92 12.13 -0.01 4.70
C GLU A 92 11.09 0.78 3.92
N LYS A 93 10.92 0.39 2.67
CA LYS A 93 10.04 1.09 1.72
C LYS A 93 8.71 0.38 1.62
N ILE A 94 7.65 1.16 1.46
CA ILE A 94 6.32 0.67 1.10
C ILE A 94 6.01 1.09 -0.33
N ARG A 95 5.32 0.24 -1.07
CA ARG A 95 4.78 0.56 -2.39
C ARG A 95 3.27 0.37 -2.39
N ILE A 96 2.56 1.36 -2.94
CA ILE A 96 1.16 1.21 -3.36
C ILE A 96 1.11 1.36 -4.87
N ALA A 97 0.45 0.43 -5.56
CA ALA A 97 0.23 0.53 -7.00
C ALA A 97 -1.24 0.28 -7.32
N ILE A 98 -1.78 1.09 -8.23
CA ILE A 98 -3.14 0.94 -8.78
C ILE A 98 -3.01 1.01 -10.29
N MET A 99 -3.26 -0.12 -10.95
CA MET A 99 -3.00 -0.33 -12.37
C MET A 99 -4.17 -1.03 -13.04
N ASP A 100 -4.37 -0.75 -14.32
CA ASP A 100 -5.36 -1.39 -15.20
C ASP A 100 -4.61 -2.26 -16.23
N ASP A 101 -4.93 -3.55 -16.31
CA ASP A 101 -4.40 -4.46 -17.33
C ASP A 101 -5.33 -4.61 -18.55
N GLY A 102 -6.41 -3.83 -18.58
CA GLY A 102 -7.44 -3.83 -19.62
C GLY A 102 -8.66 -4.70 -19.31
N ASN A 103 -8.55 -5.66 -18.40
CA ASN A 103 -9.65 -6.52 -17.97
C ASN A 103 -9.99 -6.32 -16.48
N GLU A 104 -8.99 -6.10 -15.66
CA GLU A 104 -9.10 -5.95 -14.22
C GLU A 104 -8.31 -4.73 -13.75
N ILE A 105 -8.79 -4.09 -12.70
CA ILE A 105 -8.03 -3.08 -11.96
C ILE A 105 -7.37 -3.80 -10.79
N CYS A 106 -6.03 -3.68 -10.73
CA CYS A 106 -5.20 -4.22 -9.67
C CYS A 106 -4.87 -3.12 -8.66
N ILE A 107 -5.22 -3.35 -7.40
CA ILE A 107 -4.81 -2.55 -6.25
C ILE A 107 -3.82 -3.38 -5.45
N SER A 108 -2.58 -2.94 -5.32
CA SER A 108 -1.55 -3.66 -4.59
C SER A 108 -0.82 -2.79 -3.58
N VAL A 109 -0.54 -3.36 -2.41
CA VAL A 109 0.30 -2.74 -1.39
C VAL A 109 1.35 -3.77 -0.97
N GLY A 110 2.59 -3.35 -0.94
CA GLY A 110 3.70 -4.19 -0.51
C GLY A 110 4.70 -3.41 0.33
N ASN A 111 5.36 -4.09 1.23
CA ASN A 111 6.48 -3.56 1.98
C ASN A 111 7.72 -4.42 1.76
N GLU A 112 8.87 -3.79 1.83
CA GLU A 112 10.15 -4.48 1.82
C GLU A 112 10.17 -5.52 2.94
N HIS A 113 10.53 -6.75 2.60
CA HIS A 113 10.46 -7.87 3.52
C HIS A 113 11.40 -9.00 3.08
N GLU A 114 11.87 -9.80 4.02
CA GLU A 114 12.50 -11.06 3.70
C GLU A 114 11.53 -11.97 2.94
N LYS A 115 12.07 -12.82 2.07
CA LYS A 115 11.23 -13.70 1.25
C LYS A 115 10.38 -14.62 2.11
N ILE A 116 9.06 -14.52 1.97
CA ILE A 116 8.09 -15.39 2.65
C ILE A 116 7.90 -16.66 1.83
N LEU A 117 7.85 -17.82 2.49
CA LEU A 117 7.68 -19.09 1.80
C LEU A 117 6.24 -19.28 1.34
N TYR A 118 6.04 -19.82 0.15
CA TYR A 118 4.72 -20.07 -0.45
C TYR A 118 3.75 -20.85 0.46
N LYS A 119 4.26 -21.80 1.24
CA LYS A 119 3.47 -22.56 2.21
C LYS A 119 2.80 -21.71 3.30
N GLU A 120 3.35 -20.52 3.57
CA GLU A 120 2.85 -19.60 4.60
C GLU A 120 1.73 -18.69 4.07
N TYR A 121 1.55 -18.57 2.74
CA TYR A 121 0.60 -17.62 2.15
C TYR A 121 -0.84 -17.84 2.61
N ARG A 122 -1.28 -19.09 2.80
CA ARG A 122 -2.63 -19.40 3.27
C ARG A 122 -2.91 -18.88 4.68
N MET A 123 -1.88 -18.89 5.53
CA MET A 123 -1.99 -18.49 6.94
C MET A 123 -2.34 -17.01 7.10
N PHE A 124 -1.97 -16.15 6.13
CA PHE A 124 -2.31 -14.73 6.17
C PHE A 124 -3.82 -14.44 6.10
N PHE A 125 -4.61 -15.40 5.62
CA PHE A 125 -6.06 -15.28 5.50
C PHE A 125 -6.82 -16.03 6.61
N GLU A 126 -6.13 -16.70 7.54
CA GLU A 126 -6.73 -17.36 8.69
C GLU A 126 -7.01 -16.36 9.79
N GLU A 127 -8.23 -16.41 10.37
CA GLU A 127 -8.60 -15.54 11.49
C GLU A 127 -7.70 -15.81 12.71
N GLY A 128 -7.17 -14.73 13.28
CA GLY A 128 -6.27 -14.82 14.43
C GLY A 128 -4.80 -15.07 14.09
N TYR A 129 -4.47 -15.35 12.83
CA TYR A 129 -3.07 -15.45 12.43
C TYR A 129 -2.44 -14.06 12.35
N SER A 130 -1.45 -13.85 13.20
CA SER A 130 -0.61 -12.65 13.17
C SER A 130 0.80 -13.02 13.58
N ARG A 131 1.77 -12.66 12.77
CA ARG A 131 3.20 -12.76 13.13
C ARG A 131 3.58 -11.80 14.27
N LYS A 132 2.67 -10.88 14.64
CA LYS A 132 2.88 -9.79 15.61
C LYS A 132 2.25 -10.03 17.01
N GLY A 133 1.69 -11.24 17.28
CA GLY A 133 1.07 -11.59 18.57
C GLY A 133 -0.45 -11.36 18.66
N ASN A 134 -1.04 -11.71 19.80
CA ASN A 134 -2.47 -12.04 20.04
C ASN A 134 -3.55 -10.97 19.77
N ARG A 135 -3.30 -9.85 19.13
CA ARG A 135 -4.32 -8.79 18.91
C ARG A 135 -4.50 -8.30 17.47
N ARG A 136 -3.76 -8.87 16.50
CA ARG A 136 -3.75 -8.38 15.11
C ARG A 136 -3.83 -9.57 14.15
N GLY A 137 -4.83 -10.03 13.71
CA GLY A 137 -4.98 -11.12 12.72
C GLY A 137 -6.33 -11.04 12.05
N VAL A 138 -6.91 -9.82 12.02
CA VAL A 138 -8.27 -9.59 11.51
C VAL A 138 -8.26 -8.86 10.18
N GLY A 139 -7.20 -8.11 9.86
CA GLY A 139 -7.15 -7.23 8.69
C GLY A 139 -7.29 -7.96 7.35
N LEU A 140 -6.37 -8.87 7.02
CA LEU A 140 -6.42 -9.59 5.74
C LEU A 140 -7.60 -10.54 5.60
N PRO A 141 -8.00 -11.32 6.63
CA PRO A 141 -9.26 -12.08 6.57
C PRO A 141 -10.48 -11.21 6.30
N TYR A 142 -10.54 -10.03 6.89
CA TYR A 142 -11.62 -9.07 6.66
C TYR A 142 -11.59 -8.50 5.24
N VAL A 143 -10.41 -8.07 4.77
CA VAL A 143 -10.21 -7.64 3.37
C VAL A 143 -10.67 -8.72 2.40
N LYS A 144 -10.30 -9.99 2.65
CA LYS A 144 -10.75 -11.10 1.82
C LYS A 144 -12.27 -11.22 1.76
N LYS A 145 -12.97 -11.08 2.89
CA LYS A 145 -14.45 -11.10 2.92
C LYS A 145 -15.06 -9.99 2.06
N ILE A 146 -14.47 -8.78 2.09
CA ILE A 146 -14.93 -7.68 1.23
C ILE A 146 -14.67 -7.99 -0.23
N VAL A 147 -13.46 -8.44 -0.57
CA VAL A 147 -13.08 -8.78 -1.95
C VAL A 147 -13.99 -9.85 -2.52
N ASP A 148 -14.24 -10.92 -1.76
CA ASP A 148 -15.16 -12.01 -2.16
C ASP A 148 -16.60 -11.49 -2.37
N LYS A 149 -17.08 -10.56 -1.52
CA LYS A 149 -18.40 -9.93 -1.64
C LYS A 149 -18.60 -9.19 -2.97
N PHE A 150 -17.55 -8.56 -3.47
CA PHE A 150 -17.57 -7.81 -4.73
C PHE A 150 -16.96 -8.61 -5.90
N HIS A 151 -16.91 -9.96 -5.78
CA HIS A 151 -16.44 -10.86 -6.82
C HIS A 151 -15.02 -10.57 -7.31
N GLY A 152 -14.20 -9.96 -6.46
CA GLY A 152 -12.79 -9.72 -6.72
C GLY A 152 -11.94 -10.94 -6.42
N ARG A 153 -10.64 -10.79 -6.65
CA ARG A 153 -9.61 -11.79 -6.36
C ARG A 153 -8.51 -11.17 -5.52
N ILE A 154 -8.00 -11.90 -4.54
CA ILE A 154 -6.89 -11.48 -3.70
C ILE A 154 -5.74 -12.47 -3.78
N GLU A 155 -4.55 -11.95 -3.94
CA GLU A 155 -3.30 -12.72 -4.01
C GLU A 155 -2.24 -12.11 -3.09
N VAL A 156 -1.34 -12.95 -2.61
CA VAL A 156 -0.15 -12.53 -1.88
C VAL A 156 1.09 -13.14 -2.50
N GLY A 157 2.19 -12.44 -2.47
CA GLY A 157 3.41 -12.94 -3.08
C GLY A 157 4.64 -12.11 -2.76
N ASN A 158 5.81 -12.66 -3.14
CA ASN A 158 7.05 -11.92 -3.13
C ASN A 158 7.30 -11.34 -4.52
N ILE A 159 7.63 -10.07 -4.59
CA ILE A 159 7.98 -9.37 -5.82
C ILE A 159 9.33 -8.68 -5.63
N MET A 160 10.22 -8.85 -6.59
CA MET A 160 11.51 -8.13 -6.62
C MET A 160 11.32 -6.79 -7.31
N TYR A 161 11.67 -5.70 -6.62
CA TYR A 161 11.82 -4.37 -7.19
C TYR A 161 13.28 -3.95 -7.03
N GLU A 162 13.95 -3.72 -8.17
CA GLU A 162 15.39 -3.49 -8.18
C GLU A 162 16.15 -4.66 -7.51
N ALA A 163 16.77 -4.44 -6.36
CA ALA A 163 17.49 -5.46 -5.60
C ALA A 163 16.75 -5.95 -4.35
N ASP A 164 15.59 -5.34 -4.02
CA ASP A 164 14.86 -5.57 -2.79
C ASP A 164 13.65 -6.48 -3.00
N ASN A 165 13.42 -7.41 -2.06
CA ASN A 165 12.23 -8.24 -2.05
C ASN A 165 11.10 -7.54 -1.30
N TYR A 166 9.91 -7.54 -1.89
CA TYR A 166 8.68 -7.03 -1.29
C TYR A 166 7.69 -8.16 -1.08
N PHE A 167 7.09 -8.21 0.08
CA PHE A 167 5.87 -8.99 0.27
C PHE A 167 4.68 -8.11 -0.11
N VAL A 168 3.91 -8.57 -1.09
CA VAL A 168 2.85 -7.78 -1.73
C VAL A 168 1.51 -8.49 -1.58
N VAL A 169 0.49 -7.72 -1.23
CA VAL A 169 -0.91 -8.11 -1.31
C VAL A 169 -1.53 -7.40 -2.51
N SER A 170 -2.11 -8.16 -3.43
CA SER A 170 -2.73 -7.67 -4.65
C SER A 170 -4.20 -8.04 -4.71
N ILE A 171 -5.04 -7.09 -5.04
CA ILE A 171 -6.50 -7.24 -5.16
C ILE A 171 -6.89 -6.84 -6.56
N TYR A 172 -7.76 -7.65 -7.17
CA TYR A 172 -8.21 -7.47 -8.55
C TYR A 172 -9.72 -7.39 -8.58
N PHE A 173 -10.23 -6.36 -9.22
CA PHE A 173 -11.65 -6.19 -9.52
C PHE A 173 -11.85 -6.09 -11.03
N LYS A 174 -12.90 -6.75 -11.53
CA LYS A 174 -13.33 -6.57 -12.92
C LYS A 174 -13.78 -5.12 -13.14
N ARG A 175 -13.52 -4.67 -14.33
CA ARG A 175 -13.93 -3.37 -14.84
C ARG A 175 -15.40 -3.32 -15.15
#